data_3ca57a3875ca5b7445ef9c39f11c673c
#
_entry.id   3ca57a3875ca5b7445ef9c39f11c673c
#
_cell.length_a   1.000
_cell.length_b   1.000
_cell.length_c   1.000
_cell.angle_alpha   90.00
_cell.angle_beta   90.00
_cell.angle_gamma   90.00
#
_symmetry.space_group_name_H-M   'P 1'
#
loop_
_entity.id
_entity.type
_entity.pdbx_description
1 polymer ?
#
loop_
_entity_poly.entity_id
_entity_poly.type
_entity_poly.pdbx_seq_one_letter_code
_entity_poly.pdbx_strand_id
1 'polypeptide(L)'
;MADSKENKTTKPSGGSSEHRKKEMSIMDYSKMSQKQYGYSTNFKNVAKENIETPKTVTIGRILIGLSAILLIWATYQPFAEVVVDGATQSVRYIDGDGIIVVFLALIACIMMVFRNARKYTIISGVLSLAVVILDASQMPKLHAQEISAKFGLGFLALILGAAIMIAGAVMILVTDLKRKKK
;
A
#
# COMPACT_ATOMS: atom_id res chain seq x y z
N MET A 1 -33.87 66.38 -69.60
CA MET A 1 -34.66 65.92 -68.49
C MET A 1 -34.28 64.47 -68.23
N ALA A 2 -33.40 64.24 -67.35
CA ALA A 2 -33.04 62.89 -66.89
C ALA A 2 -32.32 62.99 -65.56
N ASP A 3 -32.96 62.53 -64.55
CA ASP A 3 -32.46 62.50 -63.19
C ASP A 3 -31.49 61.35 -62.99
N SER A 4 -30.32 61.72 -62.61
CA SER A 4 -29.25 60.82 -62.22
C SER A 4 -29.48 60.35 -60.77
N LYS A 5 -29.80 59.06 -60.54
CA LYS A 5 -29.85 58.46 -59.22
C LYS A 5 -28.50 57.81 -58.89
N GLU A 6 -27.90 58.41 -57.96
CA GLU A 6 -26.67 58.03 -57.31
C GLU A 6 -26.83 56.65 -56.57
N ASN A 7 -26.08 55.68 -57.01
CA ASN A 7 -26.07 54.33 -56.44
C ASN A 7 -25.04 54.26 -55.34
N LYS A 8 -25.51 54.32 -54.09
CA LYS A 8 -24.73 54.24 -52.88
C LYS A 8 -24.32 52.79 -52.62
N THR A 9 -23.12 52.43 -53.01
CA THR A 9 -22.50 51.14 -52.70
C THR A 9 -22.22 51.04 -51.21
N THR A 10 -23.02 50.26 -50.52
CA THR A 10 -22.77 49.82 -49.15
C THR A 10 -21.65 48.79 -49.13
N LYS A 11 -20.56 49.20 -48.54
CA LYS A 11 -19.39 48.38 -48.25
C LYS A 11 -19.74 47.29 -47.23
N PRO A 12 -19.56 46.00 -47.50
CA PRO A 12 -19.75 44.99 -46.46
C PRO A 12 -18.59 45.11 -45.45
N SER A 13 -18.95 45.44 -44.24
CA SER A 13 -18.11 45.36 -43.08
C SER A 13 -17.73 43.90 -42.83
N GLY A 14 -16.59 43.47 -43.38
CA GLY A 14 -15.99 42.21 -43.08
C GLY A 14 -15.45 42.22 -41.65
N GLY A 15 -16.30 41.78 -40.72
CA GLY A 15 -15.86 41.38 -39.38
C GLY A 15 -15.00 40.15 -39.49
N SER A 16 -13.73 40.36 -39.69
CA SER A 16 -12.68 39.35 -39.48
C SER A 16 -12.72 39.01 -37.99
N SER A 17 -13.45 37.99 -37.64
CA SER A 17 -13.30 37.30 -36.39
C SER A 17 -11.95 36.55 -36.44
N GLU A 18 -10.87 37.30 -36.26
CA GLU A 18 -9.62 36.71 -35.87
C GLU A 18 -9.85 35.94 -34.57
N HIS A 19 -10.16 34.67 -34.73
CA HIS A 19 -9.93 33.66 -33.66
C HIS A 19 -8.44 33.72 -33.35
N ARG A 20 -8.06 34.67 -32.49
CA ARG A 20 -6.81 34.59 -31.75
C ARG A 20 -6.87 33.27 -31.01
N LYS A 21 -6.36 32.21 -31.60
CA LYS A 21 -5.96 31.02 -30.88
C LYS A 21 -4.95 31.54 -29.85
N LYS A 22 -5.47 31.80 -28.64
CA LYS A 22 -4.63 32.11 -27.51
C LYS A 22 -3.74 30.88 -27.36
N GLU A 23 -2.48 31.03 -27.78
CA GLU A 23 -1.48 29.99 -27.51
C GLU A 23 -1.47 29.82 -26.01
N MET A 24 -2.07 28.72 -25.57
CA MET A 24 -2.14 28.40 -24.14
C MET A 24 -0.70 28.14 -23.69
N SER A 25 -0.21 28.97 -22.79
CA SER A 25 1.13 28.81 -22.22
C SER A 25 1.27 27.42 -21.62
N ILE A 26 2.49 26.85 -21.64
CA ILE A 26 2.81 25.57 -20.96
C ILE A 26 2.35 25.60 -19.50
N MET A 27 2.36 26.77 -18.85
CA MET A 27 1.81 26.96 -17.50
C MET A 27 0.28 26.76 -17.42
N ASP A 28 -0.48 27.13 -18.45
CA ASP A 28 -1.93 26.96 -18.49
C ASP A 28 -2.30 25.48 -18.70
N TYR A 29 -1.52 24.76 -19.52
CA TYR A 29 -1.64 23.30 -19.65
C TYR A 29 -1.35 22.58 -18.35
N SER A 30 -0.32 22.99 -17.61
CA SER A 30 0.00 22.39 -16.30
C SER A 30 -1.09 22.60 -15.27
N LYS A 31 -1.71 23.79 -15.24
CA LYS A 31 -2.85 24.10 -14.36
C LYS A 31 -4.11 23.34 -14.75
N MET A 32 -4.37 23.15 -16.06
CA MET A 32 -5.51 22.35 -16.53
C MET A 32 -5.36 20.88 -16.18
N SER A 33 -4.17 20.30 -16.40
CA SER A 33 -3.91 18.90 -16.04
C SER A 33 -4.01 18.67 -14.54
N GLN A 34 -3.56 19.61 -13.71
CA GLN A 34 -3.72 19.56 -12.26
C GLN A 34 -5.20 19.53 -11.83
N LYS A 35 -6.05 20.32 -12.52
CA LYS A 35 -7.47 20.41 -12.22
C LYS A 35 -8.25 19.17 -12.68
N GLN A 36 -7.83 18.57 -13.80
CA GLN A 36 -8.54 17.45 -14.43
C GLN A 36 -8.17 16.10 -13.79
N TYR A 37 -6.93 15.93 -13.30
CA TYR A 37 -6.47 14.68 -12.71
C TYR A 37 -6.39 14.67 -11.19
N GLY A 38 -6.70 15.78 -10.53
CA GLY A 38 -6.68 15.88 -9.06
C GLY A 38 -5.30 15.66 -8.42
N TYR A 39 -4.26 15.50 -9.24
CA TYR A 39 -2.88 15.35 -8.78
C TYR A 39 -2.30 16.71 -8.46
N SER A 40 -2.37 17.13 -7.22
CA SER A 40 -1.59 18.25 -6.72
C SER A 40 -0.10 17.87 -6.75
N THR A 41 0.57 18.21 -7.83
CA THR A 41 2.04 18.10 -7.94
C THR A 41 2.75 19.19 -7.14
N ASN A 42 2.07 19.80 -6.19
CA ASN A 42 2.67 20.79 -5.34
C ASN A 42 3.52 20.10 -4.26
N PHE A 43 4.78 19.81 -4.61
CA PHE A 43 5.77 19.19 -3.72
C PHE A 43 5.85 19.89 -2.35
N LYS A 44 5.58 21.21 -2.29
CA LYS A 44 5.51 21.96 -1.04
C LYS A 44 4.35 21.48 -0.14
N ASN A 45 3.20 21.13 -0.74
CA ASN A 45 2.06 20.61 0.03
C ASN A 45 2.31 19.16 0.46
N VAL A 46 2.95 18.34 -0.38
CA VAL A 46 3.35 16.97 -0.02
C VAL A 46 4.36 17.00 1.11
N ALA A 47 5.35 17.88 1.07
CA ALA A 47 6.32 18.05 2.16
C ALA A 47 5.66 18.57 3.44
N LYS A 48 4.73 19.53 3.34
CA LYS A 48 3.99 20.06 4.48
C LYS A 48 3.04 19.03 5.09
N GLU A 49 2.40 18.22 4.27
CA GLU A 49 1.50 17.15 4.69
C GLU A 49 2.26 16.02 5.40
N ASN A 50 3.53 15.77 5.05
CA ASN A 50 4.39 14.83 5.75
C ASN A 50 4.86 15.34 7.12
N ILE A 51 4.95 16.64 7.32
CA ILE A 51 5.35 17.24 8.61
C ILE A 51 4.23 17.15 9.65
N GLU A 52 2.96 17.09 9.21
CA GLU A 52 1.79 17.01 10.11
C GLU A 52 1.29 15.58 10.35
N THR A 53 2.08 14.54 10.02
CA THR A 53 1.68 13.18 10.37
C THR A 53 1.73 12.99 11.88
N PRO A 54 0.64 12.53 12.53
CA PRO A 54 0.65 12.30 13.97
C PRO A 54 1.75 11.30 14.32
N LYS A 55 2.42 11.51 15.44
CA LYS A 55 3.46 10.61 15.95
C LYS A 55 3.00 9.14 15.98
N THR A 56 1.72 8.90 16.30
CA THR A 56 1.10 7.57 16.31
C THR A 56 1.10 6.89 14.94
N VAL A 57 0.88 7.63 13.85
CA VAL A 57 0.95 7.09 12.47
C VAL A 57 2.38 6.73 12.11
N THR A 58 3.35 7.56 12.54
CA THR A 58 4.77 7.29 12.31
C THR A 58 5.22 6.04 13.07
N ILE A 59 4.83 5.90 14.33
CA ILE A 59 5.12 4.71 15.14
C ILE A 59 4.49 3.47 14.51
N GLY A 60 3.22 3.54 14.09
CA GLY A 60 2.55 2.43 13.41
C GLY A 60 3.28 1.99 12.13
N ARG A 61 3.82 2.94 11.35
CA ARG A 61 4.63 2.64 10.15
C ARG A 61 5.94 1.91 10.51
N ILE A 62 6.63 2.37 11.54
CA ILE A 62 7.86 1.73 12.01
C ILE A 62 7.57 0.30 12.47
N LEU A 63 6.49 0.09 13.23
CA LEU A 63 6.08 -1.24 13.68
C LEU A 63 5.80 -2.18 12.50
N ILE A 64 5.08 -1.71 11.48
CA ILE A 64 4.80 -2.51 10.27
C ILE A 64 6.11 -2.85 9.54
N GLY A 65 7.02 -1.89 9.37
CA GLY A 65 8.30 -2.14 8.72
C GLY A 65 9.15 -3.16 9.47
N LEU A 66 9.26 -3.01 10.80
CA LEU A 66 9.99 -3.96 11.65
C LEU A 66 9.34 -5.35 11.63
N SER A 67 8.00 -5.41 11.67
CA SER A 67 7.29 -6.69 11.61
C SER A 67 7.48 -7.41 10.28
N ALA A 68 7.52 -6.67 9.15
CA ALA A 68 7.78 -7.25 7.84
C ALA A 68 9.19 -7.86 7.77
N ILE A 69 10.20 -7.17 8.29
CA ILE A 69 11.56 -7.69 8.38
C ILE A 69 11.59 -8.94 9.26
N LEU A 70 10.92 -8.90 10.43
CA LEU A 70 10.85 -10.04 11.35
C LEU A 70 10.15 -11.24 10.70
N LEU A 71 9.04 -11.03 9.96
CA LEU A 71 8.34 -12.09 9.25
C LEU A 71 9.23 -12.73 8.18
N ILE A 72 9.91 -11.94 7.35
CA ILE A 72 10.84 -12.44 6.35
C ILE A 72 11.97 -13.24 7.01
N TRP A 73 12.60 -12.70 8.05
CA TRP A 73 13.64 -13.42 8.79
C TRP A 73 13.13 -14.71 9.41
N ALA A 74 11.94 -14.70 9.99
CA ALA A 74 11.34 -15.86 10.65
C ALA A 74 11.05 -17.01 9.68
N THR A 75 10.78 -16.73 8.39
CA THR A 75 10.56 -17.80 7.39
C THR A 75 11.80 -18.64 7.11
N TYR A 76 12.99 -18.09 7.35
CA TYR A 76 14.26 -18.82 7.20
C TYR A 76 14.66 -19.59 8.46
N GLN A 77 13.99 -19.35 9.60
CA GLN A 77 14.23 -20.08 10.82
C GLN A 77 13.51 -21.44 10.83
N PRO A 78 13.97 -22.41 11.65
CA PRO A 78 13.25 -23.68 11.82
C PRO A 78 11.81 -23.43 12.29
N PHE A 79 10.85 -23.82 11.47
CA PHE A 79 9.41 -23.74 11.81
C PHE A 79 9.02 -24.92 12.70
N ALA A 80 9.52 -26.09 12.35
CA ALA A 80 9.29 -27.32 13.08
C ALA A 80 10.57 -28.18 13.12
N GLU A 81 10.72 -28.93 14.19
CA GLU A 81 11.70 -30.00 14.34
C GLU A 81 10.95 -31.32 14.36
N VAL A 82 11.30 -32.21 13.44
CA VAL A 82 10.65 -33.50 13.27
C VAL A 82 11.67 -34.58 13.53
N VAL A 83 11.32 -35.58 14.34
CA VAL A 83 12.18 -36.74 14.58
C VAL A 83 11.67 -37.91 13.74
N VAL A 84 12.49 -38.32 12.78
CA VAL A 84 12.21 -39.46 11.90
C VAL A 84 13.36 -40.44 12.06
N ASP A 85 13.04 -41.70 12.37
CA ASP A 85 14.03 -42.77 12.57
C ASP A 85 15.16 -42.43 13.56
N GLY A 86 14.84 -41.64 14.59
CA GLY A 86 15.80 -41.22 15.62
C GLY A 86 16.68 -40.05 15.19
N ALA A 87 16.59 -39.52 13.99
CA ALA A 87 17.28 -38.33 13.51
C ALA A 87 16.36 -37.10 13.57
N THR A 88 16.86 -36.00 14.16
CA THR A 88 16.13 -34.73 14.19
C THR A 88 16.38 -33.95 12.89
N GLN A 89 15.33 -33.70 12.16
CA GLN A 89 15.34 -32.84 10.98
C GLN A 89 14.61 -31.54 11.25
N SER A 90 15.24 -30.40 10.91
CA SER A 90 14.61 -29.10 10.98
C SER A 90 13.97 -28.72 9.64
N VAL A 91 12.69 -28.40 9.68
CA VAL A 91 11.93 -27.92 8.52
C VAL A 91 11.83 -26.41 8.58
N ARG A 92 12.33 -25.73 7.56
CA ARG A 92 12.21 -24.28 7.41
C ARG A 92 10.87 -23.91 6.80
N TYR A 93 10.31 -22.80 7.27
CA TYR A 93 9.00 -22.37 6.76
C TYR A 93 9.04 -21.93 5.29
N ILE A 94 10.18 -21.37 4.84
CA ILE A 94 10.37 -20.93 3.45
C ILE A 94 10.31 -22.09 2.44
N ASP A 95 10.58 -23.32 2.85
CA ASP A 95 10.56 -24.50 1.98
C ASP A 95 9.12 -24.96 1.69
N GLY A 96 8.12 -24.37 2.35
CA GLY A 96 6.68 -24.60 2.17
C GLY A 96 5.92 -23.30 1.95
N ASP A 97 4.88 -23.08 2.75
CA ASP A 97 3.97 -21.92 2.61
C ASP A 97 4.56 -20.60 3.08
N GLY A 98 5.79 -20.59 3.61
CA GLY A 98 6.50 -19.40 4.04
C GLY A 98 6.69 -18.35 2.96
N ILE A 99 6.75 -18.76 1.69
CA ILE A 99 6.82 -17.84 0.54
C ILE A 99 5.59 -16.93 0.48
N ILE A 100 4.41 -17.43 0.86
CA ILE A 100 3.15 -16.65 0.90
C ILE A 100 3.29 -15.54 1.94
N VAL A 101 3.85 -15.86 3.13
CA VAL A 101 4.06 -14.87 4.20
C VAL A 101 5.06 -13.80 3.78
N VAL A 102 6.12 -14.17 3.06
CA VAL A 102 7.08 -13.21 2.48
C VAL A 102 6.38 -12.24 1.53
N PHE A 103 5.56 -12.75 0.60
CA PHE A 103 4.78 -11.89 -0.31
C PHE A 103 3.82 -10.97 0.44
N LEU A 104 3.11 -11.47 1.45
CA LEU A 104 2.21 -10.66 2.27
C LEU A 104 2.98 -9.56 3.03
N ALA A 105 4.17 -9.86 3.54
CA ALA A 105 5.02 -8.87 4.20
C ALA A 105 5.51 -7.78 3.22
N LEU A 106 5.89 -8.16 2.00
CA LEU A 106 6.27 -7.21 0.95
C LEU A 106 5.07 -6.33 0.51
N ILE A 107 3.89 -6.92 0.32
CA ILE A 107 2.66 -6.18 0.02
C ILE A 107 2.36 -5.18 1.14
N ALA A 108 2.50 -5.57 2.40
CA ALA A 108 2.33 -4.69 3.55
C ALA A 108 3.28 -3.48 3.50
N CYS A 109 4.55 -3.69 3.16
CA CYS A 109 5.54 -2.63 2.98
C CYS A 109 5.14 -1.65 1.86
N ILE A 110 4.69 -2.18 0.72
CA ILE A 110 4.22 -1.37 -0.40
C ILE A 110 2.99 -0.55 -0.01
N MET A 111 1.98 -1.18 0.62
CA MET A 111 0.76 -0.51 1.07
C MET A 111 1.04 0.60 2.10
N MET A 112 2.07 0.44 2.92
CA MET A 112 2.47 1.43 3.92
C MET A 112 2.91 2.76 3.28
N VAL A 113 3.51 2.73 2.08
CA VAL A 113 3.95 3.93 1.35
C VAL A 113 2.75 4.76 0.91
N PHE A 114 1.68 4.11 0.44
CA PHE A 114 0.49 4.79 -0.06
C PHE A 114 -0.47 5.16 1.07
N ARG A 115 -0.78 6.47 1.21
CA ARG A 115 -1.66 6.99 2.27
C ARG A 115 -3.02 6.30 2.33
N ASN A 116 -3.64 6.06 1.18
CA ASN A 116 -4.97 5.45 1.09
C ASN A 116 -4.96 3.94 1.31
N ALA A 117 -3.84 3.28 1.05
CA ALA A 117 -3.69 1.82 1.14
C ALA A 117 -3.26 1.34 2.53
N ARG A 118 -2.69 2.21 3.39
CA ARG A 118 -2.17 1.82 4.73
C ARG A 118 -3.18 1.08 5.60
N LYS A 119 -4.47 1.45 5.54
CA LYS A 119 -5.53 0.78 6.30
C LYS A 119 -5.70 -0.69 5.92
N TYR A 120 -5.31 -1.06 4.71
CA TYR A 120 -5.41 -2.45 4.23
C TYR A 120 -4.24 -3.33 4.67
N THR A 121 -3.18 -2.75 5.27
CA THR A 121 -2.05 -3.51 5.83
C THR A 121 -2.51 -4.49 6.92
N ILE A 122 -3.63 -4.19 7.60
CA ILE A 122 -4.23 -5.10 8.58
C ILE A 122 -4.62 -6.44 7.94
N ILE A 123 -5.09 -6.42 6.68
CA ILE A 123 -5.48 -7.63 5.95
C ILE A 123 -4.24 -8.52 5.74
N SER A 124 -3.11 -7.91 5.35
CA SER A 124 -1.85 -8.65 5.18
C SER A 124 -1.39 -9.32 6.48
N GLY A 125 -1.46 -8.61 7.62
CA GLY A 125 -1.12 -9.17 8.92
C GLY A 125 -2.04 -10.31 9.34
N VAL A 126 -3.37 -10.16 9.14
CA VAL A 126 -4.35 -11.20 9.47
C VAL A 126 -4.18 -12.43 8.58
N LEU A 127 -3.95 -12.25 7.28
CA LEU A 127 -3.70 -13.36 6.35
C LEU A 127 -2.40 -14.09 6.70
N SER A 128 -1.31 -13.36 7.02
CA SER A 128 -0.06 -14.00 7.46
C SER A 128 -0.27 -14.84 8.71
N LEU A 129 -1.02 -14.33 9.69
CA LEU A 129 -1.33 -15.07 10.90
C LEU A 129 -2.20 -16.31 10.60
N ALA A 130 -3.20 -16.16 9.72
CA ALA A 130 -4.08 -17.26 9.32
C ALA A 130 -3.30 -18.40 8.66
N VAL A 131 -2.37 -18.10 7.73
CA VAL A 131 -1.53 -19.11 7.08
C VAL A 131 -0.69 -19.85 8.13
N VAL A 132 -0.01 -19.13 9.02
CA VAL A 132 0.80 -19.75 10.09
C VAL A 132 -0.03 -20.64 11.02
N ILE A 133 -1.26 -20.23 11.38
CA ILE A 133 -2.14 -21.04 12.21
C ILE A 133 -2.65 -22.28 11.48
N LEU A 134 -3.00 -22.15 10.19
CA LEU A 134 -3.43 -23.28 9.37
C LEU A 134 -2.33 -24.33 9.30
N ASP A 135 -1.08 -23.92 9.05
CA ASP A 135 0.06 -24.85 9.01
C ASP A 135 0.32 -25.48 10.38
N ALA A 136 0.25 -24.71 11.45
CA ALA A 136 0.37 -25.22 12.79
C ALA A 136 -0.72 -26.27 13.11
N SER A 137 -1.92 -26.14 12.56
CA SER A 137 -3.02 -27.09 12.74
C SER A 137 -2.78 -28.46 12.10
N GLN A 138 -1.80 -28.56 11.20
CA GLN A 138 -1.41 -29.86 10.60
C GLN A 138 -0.47 -30.66 11.52
N MET A 139 0.22 -30.00 12.48
CA MET A 139 1.16 -30.66 13.38
C MET A 139 0.57 -31.84 14.19
N PRO A 140 -0.65 -31.75 14.75
CA PRO A 140 -1.26 -32.89 15.46
C PRO A 140 -1.44 -34.13 14.57
N LYS A 141 -1.62 -33.93 13.25
CA LYS A 141 -1.77 -35.06 12.31
C LYS A 141 -0.46 -35.82 12.14
N LEU A 142 0.69 -35.15 12.26
CA LEU A 142 2.01 -35.80 12.22
C LEU A 142 2.21 -36.68 13.48
N HIS A 143 1.78 -36.21 14.64
CA HIS A 143 1.81 -37.01 15.86
C HIS A 143 0.96 -38.28 15.76
N ALA A 144 -0.17 -38.24 15.06
CA ALA A 144 -1.00 -39.40 14.82
C ALA A 144 -0.32 -40.47 13.92
N GLN A 145 0.75 -40.10 13.24
CA GLN A 145 1.60 -40.97 12.40
C GLN A 145 2.88 -41.41 13.12
N GLU A 146 2.92 -41.32 14.46
CA GLU A 146 4.08 -41.65 15.32
C GLU A 146 5.31 -40.76 15.08
N ILE A 147 5.15 -39.64 14.37
CA ILE A 147 6.20 -38.65 14.12
C ILE A 147 6.21 -37.61 15.24
N SER A 148 7.30 -37.57 16.02
CA SER A 148 7.43 -36.52 17.04
C SER A 148 7.82 -35.19 16.38
N ALA A 149 6.91 -34.21 16.43
CA ALA A 149 7.15 -32.88 15.89
C ALA A 149 7.07 -31.81 17.01
N LYS A 150 7.98 -30.87 17.02
CA LYS A 150 8.00 -29.73 17.94
C LYS A 150 8.04 -28.41 17.16
N PHE A 151 7.40 -27.36 17.68
CA PHE A 151 7.49 -26.04 17.10
C PHE A 151 8.88 -25.45 17.32
N GLY A 152 9.49 -24.96 16.24
CA GLY A 152 10.75 -24.28 16.26
C GLY A 152 10.63 -22.77 16.56
N LEU A 153 11.78 -22.11 16.62
CA LEU A 153 11.87 -20.67 16.88
C LEU A 153 11.15 -19.84 15.79
N GLY A 154 11.20 -20.31 14.54
CA GLY A 154 10.54 -19.66 13.41
C GLY A 154 9.04 -19.51 13.60
N PHE A 155 8.36 -20.52 14.15
CA PHE A 155 6.93 -20.46 14.43
C PHE A 155 6.58 -19.32 15.41
N LEU A 156 7.29 -19.22 16.52
CA LEU A 156 7.07 -18.15 17.52
C LEU A 156 7.34 -16.78 16.92
N ALA A 157 8.43 -16.65 16.14
CA ALA A 157 8.78 -15.39 15.49
C ALA A 157 7.75 -14.97 14.43
N LEU A 158 7.16 -15.91 13.69
CA LEU A 158 6.08 -15.65 12.71
C LEU A 158 4.83 -15.12 13.40
N ILE A 159 4.38 -15.76 14.49
CA ILE A 159 3.23 -15.28 15.27
C ILE A 159 3.49 -13.87 15.82
N LEU A 160 4.65 -13.66 16.41
CA LEU A 160 5.03 -12.36 16.98
C LEU A 160 5.07 -11.28 15.89
N GLY A 161 5.68 -11.57 14.74
CA GLY A 161 5.76 -10.66 13.60
C GLY A 161 4.38 -10.28 13.09
N ALA A 162 3.49 -11.26 12.88
CA ALA A 162 2.12 -11.01 12.44
C ALA A 162 1.32 -10.19 13.48
N ALA A 163 1.46 -10.47 14.77
CA ALA A 163 0.80 -9.72 15.84
C ALA A 163 1.27 -8.25 15.89
N ILE A 164 2.59 -7.99 15.75
CA ILE A 164 3.14 -6.63 15.70
C ILE A 164 2.63 -5.89 14.46
N MET A 165 2.54 -6.57 13.30
CA MET A 165 1.99 -5.99 12.07
C MET A 165 0.54 -5.56 12.25
N ILE A 166 -0.30 -6.41 12.84
CA ILE A 166 -1.70 -6.11 13.14
C ILE A 166 -1.79 -4.92 14.09
N ALA A 167 -1.01 -4.91 15.17
CA ALA A 167 -1.00 -3.81 16.13
C ALA A 167 -0.62 -2.47 15.48
N GLY A 168 0.43 -2.45 14.65
CA GLY A 168 0.85 -1.26 13.89
C GLY A 168 -0.25 -0.77 12.94
N ALA A 169 -0.92 -1.68 12.23
CA ALA A 169 -2.01 -1.36 11.31
C ALA A 169 -3.25 -0.80 12.06
N VAL A 170 -3.60 -1.38 13.21
CA VAL A 170 -4.70 -0.90 14.06
C VAL A 170 -4.41 0.51 14.59
N MET A 171 -3.19 0.80 15.03
CA MET A 171 -2.79 2.15 15.47
C MET A 171 -3.01 3.20 14.37
N ILE A 172 -2.65 2.88 13.12
CA ILE A 172 -2.87 3.77 11.97
C ILE A 172 -4.37 3.95 11.72
N LEU A 173 -5.14 2.85 11.69
CA LEU A 173 -6.57 2.86 11.41
C LEU A 173 -7.34 3.71 12.44
N VAL A 174 -7.08 3.51 13.74
CA VAL A 174 -7.72 4.27 14.82
C VAL A 174 -7.41 5.76 14.71
N THR A 175 -6.18 6.11 14.36
CA THR A 175 -5.77 7.51 14.19
C THR A 175 -6.47 8.15 12.98
N ASP A 176 -6.59 7.43 11.87
CA ASP A 176 -7.29 7.91 10.67
C ASP A 176 -8.80 8.07 10.92
N LEU A 177 -9.42 7.17 11.70
CA LEU A 177 -10.84 7.30 12.09
C LEU A 177 -11.10 8.50 13.00
N LYS A 178 -10.23 8.76 13.97
CA LYS A 178 -10.33 9.95 14.86
C LYS A 178 -10.21 11.26 14.09
N ARG A 179 -9.40 11.29 13.01
CA ARG A 179 -9.26 12.48 12.16
C ARG A 179 -10.49 12.78 11.31
N LYS A 180 -11.23 11.75 10.90
CA LYS A 180 -12.45 11.93 10.09
C LYS A 180 -13.66 12.44 10.90
N LYS A 181 -13.61 12.30 12.24
CA LYS A 181 -14.69 12.74 13.14
C LYS A 181 -14.51 14.19 13.63
N LYS A 182 -13.38 14.80 13.39
CA LYS A 182 -13.10 16.22 13.63
C LYS A 182 -13.27 17.05 12.37
#